data_df9452ded607c289c042fa89a57a8538
#
_entry.id   df9452ded607c289c042fa89a57a8538
#
_cell.length_a   1.000
_cell.length_b   1.000
_cell.length_c   1.000
_cell.angle_alpha   90.00
_cell.angle_beta   90.00
_cell.angle_gamma   90.00
#
_symmetry.space_group_name_H-M   'P 1'
#
loop_
_entity.id
_entity.type
_entity.pdbx_description
1 polymer ?
#
loop_
_entity_poly.entity_id
_entity_poly.type
_entity_poly.pdbx_seq_one_letter_code
_entity_poly.pdbx_strand_id
1 'polypeptide(L)'
;MRIVLPHIVIRAVIAVILCLLVAELGWIVYGRWFAEGAKPDRTEYPLRGIDISRHNGNVDFAQLQQPGADVGFVYIKCTEGTDYVDPGFIENVRRASRAGIPAGVYHFFRYDTDGELQALNLLNAMGGRDFAPPPAIDVEDWGNPDGHTTALIVERLRMLVDCLVAEGYQPLIYTNIDGYHRLIRGNFDNLPLWISSFSWPPLDTDPDNRHWAIWQYSHRGNVWGIDGPVDLNVVNPIFEDRLFNGNRAQ
;
A
#
# COMPACT_ATOMS: atom_id res chain seq x y z
N MET A 1 33.85 -51.00 -5.64
CA MET A 1 33.56 -51.16 -4.21
C MET A 1 32.23 -50.46 -3.96
N ARG A 2 31.13 -51.21 -3.76
CA ARG A 2 29.83 -50.61 -3.40
C ARG A 2 29.83 -50.33 -1.88
N ILE A 3 29.77 -49.07 -1.50
CA ILE A 3 29.61 -48.65 -0.10
C ILE A 3 28.17 -48.97 0.29
N VAL A 4 27.93 -50.04 1.05
CA VAL A 4 26.63 -50.38 1.64
C VAL A 4 26.59 -49.68 3.00
N LEU A 5 25.82 -48.58 3.08
CA LEU A 5 25.58 -47.89 4.34
C LEU A 5 24.77 -48.79 5.30
N PRO A 6 25.15 -48.89 6.59
CA PRO A 6 24.38 -49.62 7.58
C PRO A 6 22.94 -49.12 7.65
N HIS A 7 21.96 -49.98 7.75
CA HIS A 7 20.53 -49.62 7.84
C HIS A 7 20.22 -48.60 8.96
N ILE A 8 21.03 -48.57 10.02
CA ILE A 8 20.89 -47.63 11.11
C ILE A 8 21.22 -46.19 10.67
N VAL A 9 22.25 -46.03 9.79
CA VAL A 9 22.63 -44.72 9.23
C VAL A 9 21.55 -44.20 8.28
N ILE A 10 21.02 -45.10 7.43
CA ILE A 10 19.91 -44.73 6.52
C ILE A 10 18.68 -44.27 7.30
N ARG A 11 18.30 -44.98 8.36
CA ARG A 11 17.17 -44.61 9.22
C ARG A 11 17.41 -43.27 9.93
N ALA A 12 18.61 -43.02 10.42
CA ALA A 12 18.98 -41.77 11.04
C ALA A 12 18.89 -40.57 10.05
N VAL A 13 19.41 -40.77 8.82
CA VAL A 13 19.31 -39.74 7.77
C VAL A 13 17.87 -39.48 7.38
N ILE A 14 17.03 -40.49 7.24
CA ILE A 14 15.60 -40.34 6.92
C ILE A 14 14.90 -39.58 8.07
N ALA A 15 15.20 -39.90 9.32
CA ALA A 15 14.61 -39.21 10.47
C ALA A 15 14.99 -37.73 10.50
N VAL A 16 16.25 -37.39 10.22
CA VAL A 16 16.69 -35.97 10.14
C VAL A 16 15.98 -35.23 9.01
N ILE A 17 15.87 -35.84 7.82
CA ILE A 17 15.15 -35.22 6.69
C ILE A 17 13.69 -35.00 7.03
N LEU A 18 13.03 -35.95 7.65
CA LEU A 18 11.64 -35.80 8.10
C LEU A 18 11.48 -34.68 9.14
N CYS A 19 12.40 -34.57 10.08
CA CYS A 19 12.39 -33.48 11.06
C CYS A 19 12.57 -32.10 10.38
N LEU A 20 13.45 -31.99 9.41
CA LEU A 20 13.65 -30.75 8.64
C LEU A 20 12.41 -30.38 7.84
N LEU A 21 11.79 -31.35 7.16
CA LEU A 21 10.55 -31.12 6.40
C LEU A 21 9.38 -30.69 7.31
N VAL A 22 9.27 -31.30 8.50
CA VAL A 22 8.25 -30.90 9.48
C VAL A 22 8.53 -29.50 10.02
N ALA A 23 9.79 -29.13 10.26
CA ALA A 23 10.18 -27.80 10.70
C ALA A 23 9.90 -26.75 9.60
N GLU A 24 10.23 -27.07 8.34
CA GLU A 24 9.93 -26.19 7.19
C GLU A 24 8.42 -26.01 6.98
N LEU A 25 7.66 -27.10 7.04
CA LEU A 25 6.20 -27.04 6.94
C LEU A 25 5.60 -26.24 8.12
N GLY A 26 6.12 -26.46 9.34
CA GLY A 26 5.74 -25.68 10.52
C GLY A 26 6.04 -24.19 10.35
N TRP A 27 7.19 -23.83 9.77
CA TRP A 27 7.58 -22.46 9.45
C TRP A 27 6.66 -21.84 8.38
N ILE A 28 6.34 -22.59 7.32
CA ILE A 28 5.41 -22.14 6.27
C ILE A 28 3.99 -21.93 6.85
N VAL A 29 3.51 -22.86 7.67
CA VAL A 29 2.21 -22.76 8.32
C VAL A 29 2.20 -21.58 9.30
N TYR A 30 3.23 -21.44 10.12
CA TYR A 30 3.40 -20.31 11.03
C TYR A 30 3.41 -18.99 10.27
N GLY A 31 4.23 -18.86 9.22
CA GLY A 31 4.28 -17.68 8.35
C GLY A 31 2.94 -17.38 7.70
N ARG A 32 2.17 -18.40 7.32
CA ARG A 32 0.88 -18.24 6.65
C ARG A 32 -0.29 -17.91 7.60
N TRP A 33 -0.22 -18.35 8.88
CA TRP A 33 -1.32 -18.21 9.85
C TRP A 33 -1.03 -17.19 10.94
N PHE A 34 0.23 -16.93 11.26
CA PHE A 34 0.65 -16.09 12.39
C PHE A 34 1.44 -14.85 11.98
N ALA A 35 1.88 -14.74 10.71
CA ALA A 35 2.53 -13.53 10.20
C ALA A 35 1.53 -12.42 9.82
N GLU A 36 0.24 -12.57 10.06
CA GLU A 36 -0.69 -11.46 10.10
C GLU A 36 -0.54 -10.77 11.46
N GLY A 37 0.38 -9.84 11.43
CA GLY A 37 0.96 -9.11 12.50
C GLY A 37 0.06 -8.31 13.38
N ALA A 38 0.64 -7.30 13.97
CA ALA A 38 0.01 -6.36 14.87
C ALA A 38 -1.31 -5.83 14.30
N LYS A 39 -2.41 -6.07 14.99
CA LYS A 39 -3.66 -5.38 14.71
C LYS A 39 -3.57 -4.01 15.37
N PRO A 40 -3.62 -2.90 14.62
CA PRO A 40 -3.59 -1.57 15.22
C PRO A 40 -4.69 -1.42 16.26
N ASP A 41 -4.35 -0.86 17.43
CA ASP A 41 -5.33 -0.60 18.47
C ASP A 41 -6.32 0.47 17.99
N ARG A 42 -7.62 0.28 18.25
CA ARG A 42 -8.68 1.20 17.80
C ARG A 42 -8.70 2.51 18.57
N THR A 43 -8.18 2.55 19.76
CA THR A 43 -8.11 3.77 20.56
C THR A 43 -6.91 4.61 20.15
N GLU A 44 -5.84 3.99 19.69
CA GLU A 44 -4.64 4.65 19.18
C GLU A 44 -4.83 5.11 17.72
N TYR A 45 -5.47 4.28 16.88
CA TYR A 45 -5.70 4.55 15.45
C TYR A 45 -7.20 4.45 15.12
N PRO A 46 -8.00 5.46 15.50
CA PRO A 46 -9.45 5.42 15.33
C PRO A 46 -9.90 5.53 13.87
N LEU A 47 -9.18 6.28 13.03
CA LEU A 47 -9.53 6.45 11.62
C LEU A 47 -8.92 5.34 10.78
N ARG A 48 -9.81 4.50 10.25
CA ARG A 48 -9.48 3.31 9.46
C ARG A 48 -10.01 3.43 8.05
N GLY A 49 -9.35 2.79 7.11
CA GLY A 49 -9.76 2.79 5.72
C GLY A 49 -9.27 1.57 4.96
N ILE A 50 -9.59 1.59 3.69
CA ILE A 50 -9.22 0.54 2.74
C ILE A 50 -8.61 1.16 1.50
N ASP A 51 -7.87 0.37 0.73
CA ASP A 51 -7.55 0.75 -0.63
C ASP A 51 -8.04 -0.31 -1.61
N ILE A 52 -8.52 0.15 -2.77
CA ILE A 52 -9.20 -0.67 -3.76
C ILE A 52 -8.76 -0.33 -5.19
N SER A 53 -8.90 -1.31 -6.05
CA SER A 53 -8.73 -1.20 -7.49
C SER A 53 -9.79 -2.05 -8.21
N ARG A 54 -9.72 -2.13 -9.53
CA ARG A 54 -10.54 -3.07 -10.32
C ARG A 54 -10.49 -4.52 -9.82
N HIS A 55 -9.43 -4.90 -9.12
CA HIS A 55 -9.24 -6.27 -8.63
C HIS A 55 -10.20 -6.65 -7.50
N ASN A 56 -10.73 -5.67 -6.79
CA ASN A 56 -11.74 -5.88 -5.74
C ASN A 56 -13.17 -6.06 -6.29
N GLY A 57 -13.34 -6.05 -7.62
CA GLY A 57 -14.63 -6.28 -8.25
C GLY A 57 -15.67 -5.19 -7.96
N ASN A 58 -16.87 -5.61 -7.67
CA ASN A 58 -17.96 -4.68 -7.35
C ASN A 58 -18.00 -4.40 -5.85
N VAL A 59 -17.64 -3.17 -5.47
CA VAL A 59 -17.67 -2.70 -4.08
C VAL A 59 -19.03 -2.11 -3.75
N ASP A 60 -19.67 -2.62 -2.69
CA ASP A 60 -20.92 -2.07 -2.16
C ASP A 60 -20.64 -1.01 -1.08
N PHE A 61 -20.53 0.23 -1.49
CA PHE A 61 -20.25 1.37 -0.60
C PHE A 61 -21.37 1.62 0.43
N ALA A 62 -22.59 1.15 0.18
CA ALA A 62 -23.66 1.27 1.18
C ALA A 62 -23.44 0.32 2.35
N GLN A 63 -22.84 -0.84 2.11
CA GLN A 63 -22.42 -1.74 3.19
C GLN A 63 -21.19 -1.24 3.92
N LEU A 64 -20.26 -0.56 3.24
CA LEU A 64 -19.08 0.06 3.88
C LEU A 64 -19.45 1.14 4.91
N GLN A 65 -20.62 1.79 4.76
CA GLN A 65 -21.12 2.78 5.71
C GLN A 65 -21.78 2.19 6.96
N GLN A 66 -22.06 0.87 6.99
CA GLN A 66 -22.76 0.28 8.12
C GLN A 66 -21.89 0.31 9.40
N PRO A 67 -22.51 0.53 10.57
CA PRO A 67 -21.82 0.39 11.83
C PRO A 67 -21.17 -0.99 11.93
N GLY A 68 -19.84 -1.03 12.04
CA GLY A 68 -19.07 -2.29 12.10
C GLY A 68 -18.30 -2.63 10.81
N ALA A 69 -18.54 -1.96 9.68
CA ALA A 69 -17.64 -2.04 8.52
C ALA A 69 -16.28 -1.41 8.80
N ASP A 70 -16.25 -0.40 9.70
CA ASP A 70 -15.03 0.25 10.18
C ASP A 70 -14.20 0.92 9.07
N VAL A 71 -14.88 1.52 8.10
CA VAL A 71 -14.29 2.21 6.95
C VAL A 71 -14.63 3.68 6.99
N GLY A 72 -13.67 4.51 7.41
CA GLY A 72 -13.79 5.96 7.45
C GLY A 72 -13.24 6.66 6.21
N PHE A 73 -12.44 5.99 5.38
CA PHE A 73 -11.94 6.51 4.10
C PHE A 73 -11.59 5.39 3.13
N VAL A 74 -11.45 5.73 1.85
CA VAL A 74 -10.99 4.79 0.82
C VAL A 74 -9.96 5.45 -0.09
N TYR A 75 -8.89 4.71 -0.43
CA TYR A 75 -8.06 5.03 -1.59
C TYR A 75 -8.50 4.20 -2.80
N ILE A 76 -8.57 4.84 -3.96
CA ILE A 76 -9.07 4.22 -5.19
C ILE A 76 -7.99 4.31 -6.26
N LYS A 77 -7.59 3.18 -6.87
CA LYS A 77 -6.66 3.19 -8.01
C LYS A 77 -7.23 4.09 -9.10
N CYS A 78 -6.45 5.09 -9.48
CA CYS A 78 -6.79 6.02 -10.56
C CYS A 78 -6.10 5.61 -11.84
N THR A 79 -4.77 5.57 -11.83
CA THR A 79 -3.95 5.37 -13.02
C THR A 79 -2.72 4.52 -12.73
N GLU A 80 -2.06 4.07 -13.80
CA GLU A 80 -0.77 3.40 -13.78
C GLU A 80 0.04 3.82 -15.00
N GLY A 81 1.33 4.12 -14.83
CA GLY A 81 2.18 4.52 -15.93
C GLY A 81 1.63 5.72 -16.71
N THR A 82 1.91 5.76 -18.00
CA THR A 82 1.63 6.95 -18.82
C THR A 82 0.24 6.98 -19.47
N ASP A 83 -0.51 5.87 -19.49
CA ASP A 83 -1.73 5.75 -20.31
C ASP A 83 -2.83 4.86 -19.71
N TYR A 84 -2.53 4.06 -18.67
CA TYR A 84 -3.54 3.22 -18.07
C TYR A 84 -4.40 4.01 -17.06
N VAL A 85 -5.71 3.91 -17.20
CA VAL A 85 -6.72 4.38 -16.23
C VAL A 85 -7.48 3.16 -15.71
N ASP A 86 -7.62 3.03 -14.39
CA ASP A 86 -8.36 1.91 -13.79
C ASP A 86 -9.83 1.96 -14.23
N PRO A 87 -10.38 0.88 -14.82
CA PRO A 87 -11.74 0.87 -15.31
C PRO A 87 -12.81 1.12 -14.24
N GLY A 88 -12.51 0.80 -12.98
CA GLY A 88 -13.39 1.02 -11.85
C GLY A 88 -13.32 2.43 -11.27
N PHE A 89 -12.32 3.24 -11.66
CA PHE A 89 -11.99 4.50 -11.01
C PHE A 89 -13.19 5.45 -10.88
N ILE A 90 -13.74 5.89 -11.98
CA ILE A 90 -14.83 6.90 -12.01
C ILE A 90 -16.05 6.42 -11.24
N GLU A 91 -16.42 5.15 -11.42
CA GLU A 91 -17.59 4.59 -10.75
C GLU A 91 -17.38 4.45 -9.24
N ASN A 92 -16.19 4.01 -8.79
CA ASN A 92 -15.88 3.89 -7.38
C ASN A 92 -15.81 5.28 -6.71
N VAL A 93 -15.21 6.29 -7.35
CA VAL A 93 -15.23 7.68 -6.85
C VAL A 93 -16.67 8.19 -6.70
N ARG A 94 -17.51 7.98 -7.71
CA ARG A 94 -18.91 8.39 -7.67
C ARG A 94 -19.70 7.69 -6.55
N ARG A 95 -19.46 6.38 -6.34
CA ARG A 95 -20.11 5.60 -5.28
C ARG A 95 -19.62 6.01 -3.89
N ALA A 96 -18.31 6.20 -3.70
CA ALA A 96 -17.75 6.72 -2.45
C ALA A 96 -18.36 8.08 -2.08
N SER A 97 -18.42 9.01 -3.05
CA SER A 97 -19.05 10.32 -2.85
C SER A 97 -20.52 10.23 -2.46
N ARG A 98 -21.31 9.38 -3.11
CA ARG A 98 -22.74 9.15 -2.75
C ARG A 98 -22.91 8.54 -1.38
N ALA A 99 -21.98 7.70 -0.98
CA ALA A 99 -21.94 7.09 0.34
C ALA A 99 -21.38 8.04 1.41
N GLY A 100 -20.88 9.24 1.05
CA GLY A 100 -20.25 10.16 2.00
C GLY A 100 -18.95 9.64 2.59
N ILE A 101 -18.29 8.68 1.94
CA ILE A 101 -16.99 8.15 2.35
C ILE A 101 -15.91 9.01 1.70
N PRO A 102 -15.03 9.67 2.48
CA PRO A 102 -13.88 10.38 1.96
C PRO A 102 -13.03 9.48 1.06
N ALA A 103 -12.69 9.97 -0.13
CA ALA A 103 -11.95 9.19 -1.13
C ALA A 103 -10.68 9.90 -1.57
N GLY A 104 -9.55 9.24 -1.38
CA GLY A 104 -8.29 9.54 -2.04
C GLY A 104 -8.12 8.73 -3.32
N VAL A 105 -7.13 9.08 -4.10
CA VAL A 105 -6.77 8.34 -5.32
C VAL A 105 -5.30 7.97 -5.31
N TYR A 106 -4.94 6.86 -5.96
CA TYR A 106 -3.54 6.52 -6.11
C TYR A 106 -3.15 6.22 -7.56
N HIS A 107 -1.90 6.51 -7.86
CA HIS A 107 -1.23 6.24 -9.12
C HIS A 107 -0.15 5.20 -8.91
N PHE A 108 -0.20 4.08 -9.63
CA PHE A 108 0.87 3.09 -9.63
C PHE A 108 2.02 3.58 -10.51
N PHE A 109 3.14 3.90 -9.87
CA PHE A 109 4.30 4.47 -10.51
C PHE A 109 5.12 3.40 -11.25
N ARG A 110 5.33 3.60 -12.55
CA ARG A 110 6.13 2.72 -13.39
C ARG A 110 7.58 3.19 -13.45
N TYR A 111 8.52 2.30 -13.14
CA TYR A 111 9.96 2.59 -13.15
C TYR A 111 10.53 2.81 -14.54
N ASP A 112 9.91 2.24 -15.57
CA ASP A 112 10.35 2.22 -16.95
C ASP A 112 9.84 3.37 -17.81
N THR A 113 8.98 4.23 -17.25
CA THR A 113 8.34 5.33 -18.02
C THR A 113 8.67 6.69 -17.43
N ASP A 114 8.47 7.72 -18.23
CA ASP A 114 8.75 9.13 -17.91
C ASP A 114 7.83 9.64 -16.78
N GLY A 115 8.40 10.39 -15.81
CA GLY A 115 7.66 10.88 -14.64
C GLY A 115 6.65 11.99 -14.96
N GLU A 116 6.95 12.90 -15.89
CA GLU A 116 6.04 13.97 -16.28
C GLU A 116 4.83 13.41 -17.04
N LEU A 117 5.05 12.41 -17.91
CA LEU A 117 3.94 11.75 -18.62
C LEU A 117 3.04 10.96 -17.65
N GLN A 118 3.60 10.35 -16.60
CA GLN A 118 2.82 9.71 -15.55
C GLN A 118 2.00 10.73 -14.75
N ALA A 119 2.58 11.89 -14.42
CA ALA A 119 1.85 12.99 -13.79
C ALA A 119 0.69 13.46 -14.64
N LEU A 120 0.92 13.64 -15.95
CA LEU A 120 -0.11 14.06 -16.89
C LEU A 120 -1.26 13.05 -16.97
N ASN A 121 -0.96 11.74 -17.00
CA ASN A 121 -1.98 10.69 -16.95
C ASN A 121 -2.85 10.81 -15.70
N LEU A 122 -2.23 10.95 -14.52
CA LEU A 122 -2.94 11.10 -13.24
C LEU A 122 -3.80 12.36 -13.22
N LEU A 123 -3.23 13.53 -13.57
CA LEU A 123 -3.92 14.82 -13.57
C LEU A 123 -5.13 14.82 -14.52
N ASN A 124 -4.95 14.27 -15.72
CA ASN A 124 -6.04 14.13 -16.69
C ASN A 124 -7.18 13.25 -16.15
N ALA A 125 -6.86 12.12 -15.55
CA ALA A 125 -7.85 11.22 -14.97
C ALA A 125 -8.58 11.85 -13.77
N MET A 126 -7.86 12.60 -12.92
CA MET A 126 -8.45 13.34 -11.80
C MET A 126 -9.38 14.45 -12.29
N GLY A 127 -9.08 15.09 -13.44
CA GLY A 127 -9.95 16.08 -14.08
C GLY A 127 -10.21 17.31 -13.22
N GLY A 128 -9.20 17.78 -12.48
CA GLY A 128 -9.29 18.96 -11.60
C GLY A 128 -10.16 18.77 -10.36
N ARG A 129 -10.47 17.51 -9.99
CA ARG A 129 -11.21 17.22 -8.75
C ARG A 129 -10.29 17.29 -7.55
N ASP A 130 -10.81 17.81 -6.45
CA ASP A 130 -10.18 17.72 -5.14
C ASP A 130 -10.49 16.36 -4.51
N PHE A 131 -9.48 15.76 -3.89
CA PHE A 131 -9.58 14.51 -3.16
C PHE A 131 -9.12 14.69 -1.71
N ALA A 132 -9.83 14.06 -0.79
CA ALA A 132 -9.46 13.98 0.61
C ALA A 132 -9.63 12.52 1.07
N PRO A 133 -8.53 11.83 1.42
CA PRO A 133 -7.15 12.31 1.50
C PRO A 133 -6.52 12.61 0.12
N PRO A 134 -5.37 13.34 0.08
CA PRO A 134 -4.74 13.77 -1.16
C PRO A 134 -4.22 12.61 -2.02
N PRO A 135 -3.88 12.86 -3.31
CA PRO A 135 -3.36 11.81 -4.20
C PRO A 135 -2.13 11.12 -3.63
N ALA A 136 -2.05 9.82 -3.80
CA ALA A 136 -0.88 9.02 -3.44
C ALA A 136 -0.15 8.49 -4.68
N ILE A 137 1.17 8.39 -4.59
CA ILE A 137 2.02 7.76 -5.59
C ILE A 137 2.49 6.43 -5.01
N ASP A 138 2.09 5.34 -5.63
CA ASP A 138 2.41 3.97 -5.24
C ASP A 138 3.74 3.54 -5.86
N VAL A 139 4.77 3.42 -5.02
CA VAL A 139 6.17 3.19 -5.40
C VAL A 139 6.63 1.86 -4.83
N GLU A 140 6.55 0.80 -5.60
CA GLU A 140 6.94 -0.54 -5.17
C GLU A 140 7.60 -1.35 -6.29
N ASP A 141 8.43 -2.33 -5.93
CA ASP A 141 9.12 -3.18 -6.92
C ASP A 141 8.18 -4.17 -7.57
N TRP A 142 7.18 -4.65 -6.81
CA TRP A 142 6.21 -5.58 -7.36
C TRP A 142 5.44 -4.95 -8.51
N GLY A 143 5.37 -5.67 -9.64
CA GLY A 143 4.71 -5.17 -10.86
C GLY A 143 5.59 -4.24 -11.71
N ASN A 144 6.75 -3.80 -11.23
CA ASN A 144 7.72 -3.02 -11.99
C ASN A 144 8.81 -3.92 -12.61
N PRO A 145 9.37 -3.55 -13.77
CA PRO A 145 10.47 -4.30 -14.37
C PRO A 145 11.79 -4.08 -13.59
N ASP A 146 12.60 -5.14 -13.56
CA ASP A 146 13.96 -5.08 -13.01
C ASP A 146 14.91 -4.24 -13.90
N GLY A 147 16.10 -3.94 -13.35
CA GLY A 147 17.23 -3.37 -14.12
C GLY A 147 17.29 -1.85 -14.12
N HIS A 148 16.37 -1.15 -13.47
CA HIS A 148 16.47 0.30 -13.28
C HIS A 148 17.31 0.66 -12.06
N THR A 149 18.21 1.64 -12.22
CA THR A 149 19.00 2.14 -11.09
C THR A 149 18.15 2.97 -10.14
N THR A 150 18.48 2.93 -8.86
CA THR A 150 17.84 3.79 -7.84
C THR A 150 17.82 5.26 -8.26
N ALA A 151 18.93 5.77 -8.79
CA ALA A 151 19.02 7.16 -9.24
C ALA A 151 18.00 7.50 -10.32
N LEU A 152 17.81 6.64 -11.32
CA LEU A 152 16.84 6.85 -12.39
C LEU A 152 15.40 6.79 -11.88
N ILE A 153 15.10 5.84 -10.97
CA ILE A 153 13.77 5.74 -10.35
C ILE A 153 13.45 7.00 -9.56
N VAL A 154 14.40 7.47 -8.74
CA VAL A 154 14.24 8.70 -7.92
C VAL A 154 14.09 9.93 -8.81
N GLU A 155 14.84 10.04 -9.90
CA GLU A 155 14.72 11.14 -10.88
C GLU A 155 13.29 11.19 -11.47
N ARG A 156 12.81 10.07 -12.00
CA ARG A 156 11.46 9.98 -12.58
C ARG A 156 10.35 10.23 -11.56
N LEU A 157 10.51 9.70 -10.34
CA LEU A 157 9.56 9.94 -9.26
C LEU A 157 9.53 11.44 -8.88
N ARG A 158 10.69 12.11 -8.88
CA ARG A 158 10.77 13.56 -8.61
C ARG A 158 10.04 14.37 -9.67
N MET A 159 10.20 14.04 -10.95
CA MET A 159 9.46 14.67 -12.05
C MET A 159 7.94 14.58 -11.82
N LEU A 160 7.45 13.38 -11.47
CA LEU A 160 6.03 13.19 -11.17
C LEU A 160 5.57 14.03 -9.98
N VAL A 161 6.31 13.99 -8.86
CA VAL A 161 6.01 14.77 -7.65
C VAL A 161 5.99 16.26 -7.95
N ASP A 162 7.01 16.78 -8.64
CA ASP A 162 7.14 18.21 -8.94
C ASP A 162 5.99 18.70 -9.82
N CYS A 163 5.53 17.91 -10.80
CA CYS A 163 4.36 18.21 -11.61
C CYS A 163 3.08 18.29 -10.76
N LEU A 164 2.86 17.33 -9.83
CA LEU A 164 1.68 17.38 -8.96
C LEU A 164 1.72 18.60 -8.03
N VAL A 165 2.88 18.91 -7.48
CA VAL A 165 3.06 20.08 -6.61
C VAL A 165 2.84 21.39 -7.38
N ALA A 166 3.32 21.49 -8.62
CA ALA A 166 3.09 22.66 -9.49
C ALA A 166 1.59 22.89 -9.77
N GLU A 167 0.79 21.83 -9.83
CA GLU A 167 -0.67 21.88 -9.97
C GLU A 167 -1.42 22.06 -8.63
N GLY A 168 -0.68 22.30 -7.53
CA GLY A 168 -1.23 22.59 -6.21
C GLY A 168 -1.58 21.37 -5.35
N TYR A 169 -1.25 20.16 -5.78
CA TYR A 169 -1.44 18.96 -4.97
C TYR A 169 -0.28 18.74 -4.01
N GLN A 170 -0.56 18.13 -2.86
CA GLN A 170 0.46 17.67 -1.91
C GLN A 170 0.39 16.13 -1.83
N PRO A 171 1.08 15.40 -2.72
CA PRO A 171 0.94 13.96 -2.77
C PRO A 171 1.55 13.27 -1.54
N LEU A 172 1.01 12.07 -1.23
CA LEU A 172 1.69 11.09 -0.37
C LEU A 172 2.51 10.14 -1.23
N ILE A 173 3.49 9.49 -0.62
CA ILE A 173 4.17 8.36 -1.24
C ILE A 173 3.77 7.09 -0.48
N TYR A 174 3.18 6.12 -1.21
CA TYR A 174 3.02 4.76 -0.72
C TYR A 174 4.24 3.94 -1.11
N THR A 175 4.74 3.15 -0.16
CA THR A 175 5.80 2.17 -0.38
C THR A 175 5.89 1.17 0.78
N ASN A 176 6.67 0.11 0.62
CA ASN A 176 7.06 -0.78 1.72
C ASN A 176 8.35 -0.30 2.41
N ILE A 177 8.77 -1.00 3.47
CA ILE A 177 9.97 -0.65 4.25
C ILE A 177 11.24 -0.64 3.38
N ASP A 178 11.40 -1.63 2.49
CA ASP A 178 12.58 -1.71 1.61
C ASP A 178 12.60 -0.56 0.59
N GLY A 179 11.45 -0.26 -0.02
CA GLY A 179 11.28 0.88 -0.93
C GLY A 179 11.54 2.21 -0.24
N TYR A 180 11.07 2.37 1.01
CA TYR A 180 11.37 3.54 1.82
C TYR A 180 12.88 3.77 1.98
N HIS A 181 13.62 2.76 2.44
CA HIS A 181 15.06 2.90 2.65
C HIS A 181 15.83 3.13 1.35
N ARG A 182 15.40 2.54 0.26
CA ARG A 182 16.11 2.58 -1.01
C ARG A 182 15.80 3.82 -1.85
N LEU A 183 14.54 4.27 -1.85
CA LEU A 183 14.06 5.28 -2.81
C LEU A 183 13.62 6.59 -2.14
N ILE A 184 13.04 6.53 -0.94
CA ILE A 184 12.32 7.66 -0.38
C ILE A 184 13.15 8.43 0.63
N ARG A 185 13.77 7.73 1.58
CA ARG A 185 14.58 8.33 2.64
C ARG A 185 15.72 9.17 2.07
N GLY A 186 15.81 10.43 2.50
CA GLY A 186 16.80 11.40 2.01
C GLY A 186 16.46 12.03 0.65
N ASN A 187 15.42 11.54 -0.05
CA ASN A 187 15.00 12.07 -1.34
C ASN A 187 13.66 12.80 -1.28
N PHE A 188 12.73 12.36 -0.42
CA PHE A 188 11.35 12.87 -0.32
C PHE A 188 10.90 13.02 1.13
N ASP A 189 11.78 13.39 2.05
CA ASP A 189 11.52 13.48 3.50
C ASP A 189 10.45 14.52 3.88
N ASN A 190 10.12 15.42 2.97
CA ASN A 190 9.09 16.45 3.14
C ASN A 190 7.67 15.96 2.82
N LEU A 191 7.53 14.79 2.18
CA LEU A 191 6.24 14.23 1.82
C LEU A 191 5.75 13.25 2.89
N PRO A 192 4.43 13.24 3.19
CA PRO A 192 3.86 12.25 4.08
C PRO A 192 3.93 10.85 3.44
N LEU A 193 4.16 9.85 4.28
CA LEU A 193 4.29 8.46 3.85
C LEU A 193 3.00 7.68 4.13
N TRP A 194 2.63 6.86 3.17
CA TRP A 194 1.75 5.73 3.36
C TRP A 194 2.60 4.46 3.25
N ILE A 195 2.80 3.78 4.36
CA ILE A 195 3.77 2.69 4.45
C ILE A 195 3.09 1.34 4.62
N SER A 196 3.48 0.34 3.84
CA SER A 196 3.02 -1.03 4.05
C SER A 196 3.98 -1.79 4.96
N SER A 197 3.40 -2.37 6.04
CA SER A 197 4.11 -3.22 6.98
C SER A 197 3.11 -4.16 7.65
N PHE A 198 3.15 -5.45 7.32
CA PHE A 198 2.12 -6.40 7.74
C PHE A 198 2.42 -7.10 9.06
N SER A 199 3.64 -7.00 9.57
CA SER A 199 4.08 -7.70 10.78
C SER A 199 4.13 -6.80 12.01
N TRP A 200 4.51 -5.54 11.86
CA TRP A 200 4.74 -4.58 12.94
C TRP A 200 4.37 -3.16 12.49
N PRO A 201 4.05 -2.26 13.44
CA PRO A 201 3.97 -0.83 13.13
C PRO A 201 5.26 -0.35 12.44
N PRO A 202 5.18 0.60 11.50
CA PRO A 202 6.33 1.05 10.71
C PRO A 202 7.27 1.98 11.51
N LEU A 203 7.71 1.53 12.69
CA LEU A 203 8.55 2.30 13.62
C LEU A 203 9.95 2.56 13.07
N ASP A 204 10.46 1.64 12.24
CA ASP A 204 11.81 1.73 11.69
C ASP A 204 11.95 2.75 10.55
N THR A 205 10.83 3.32 10.08
CA THR A 205 10.87 4.36 9.05
C THR A 205 11.30 5.70 9.63
N ASP A 206 10.96 5.95 10.91
CA ASP A 206 11.33 7.15 11.63
C ASP A 206 11.34 6.87 13.14
N PRO A 207 12.50 7.04 13.83
CA PRO A 207 12.61 6.86 15.28
C PRO A 207 11.63 7.71 16.09
N ASP A 208 11.24 8.86 15.55
CA ASP A 208 10.29 9.78 16.18
C ASP A 208 8.84 9.54 15.75
N ASN A 209 8.59 8.55 14.89
CA ASN A 209 7.26 8.18 14.38
C ASN A 209 6.49 9.33 13.69
N ARG A 210 7.23 10.31 13.12
CA ARG A 210 6.67 11.58 12.64
C ARG A 210 6.39 11.63 11.15
N HIS A 211 6.88 10.69 10.36
CA HIS A 211 6.82 10.79 8.90
C HIS A 211 5.77 9.92 8.23
N TRP A 212 5.35 8.81 8.83
CA TRP A 212 4.27 8.05 8.23
C TRP A 212 2.89 8.62 8.60
N ALA A 213 2.08 8.81 7.59
CA ALA A 213 0.73 9.36 7.71
C ALA A 213 -0.33 8.26 7.68
N ILE A 214 -0.11 7.22 6.88
CA ILE A 214 -1.00 6.07 6.75
C ILE A 214 -0.16 4.80 6.86
N TRP A 215 -0.68 3.82 7.57
CA TRP A 215 -0.11 2.48 7.68
C TRP A 215 -1.05 1.45 7.08
N GLN A 216 -0.63 0.79 5.99
CA GLN A 216 -1.29 -0.40 5.47
C GLN A 216 -0.79 -1.60 6.25
N TYR A 217 -1.64 -2.15 7.11
CA TYR A 217 -1.27 -3.18 8.07
C TYR A 217 -1.69 -4.58 7.67
N SER A 218 -2.53 -4.73 6.65
CA SER A 218 -2.97 -6.02 6.12
C SER A 218 -3.34 -5.91 4.64
N HIS A 219 -3.04 -6.96 3.87
CA HIS A 219 -3.51 -7.17 2.50
C HIS A 219 -4.56 -8.29 2.41
N ARG A 220 -5.10 -8.71 3.55
CA ARG A 220 -6.05 -9.83 3.68
C ARG A 220 -7.26 -9.49 4.55
N GLY A 221 -7.61 -8.21 4.57
CA GLY A 221 -8.78 -7.75 5.28
C GLY A 221 -10.07 -8.38 4.75
N ASN A 222 -11.06 -8.50 5.61
CA ASN A 222 -12.43 -8.85 5.23
C ASN A 222 -13.34 -7.73 5.70
N VAL A 223 -13.97 -7.06 4.75
CA VAL A 223 -14.83 -5.89 5.00
C VAL A 223 -16.17 -6.10 4.32
N TRP A 224 -17.26 -5.73 4.99
CA TRP A 224 -18.60 -5.83 4.43
C TRP A 224 -18.71 -5.01 3.14
N GLY A 225 -19.32 -5.61 2.12
CA GLY A 225 -19.48 -4.95 0.83
C GLY A 225 -18.35 -5.19 -0.17
N ILE A 226 -17.33 -6.00 0.20
CA ILE A 226 -16.26 -6.40 -0.70
C ILE A 226 -16.16 -7.93 -0.70
N ASP A 227 -16.22 -8.52 -1.89
CA ASP A 227 -16.02 -9.95 -2.08
C ASP A 227 -14.51 -10.25 -2.16
N GLY A 228 -14.00 -11.00 -1.17
CA GLY A 228 -12.58 -11.37 -1.09
C GLY A 228 -11.73 -10.43 -0.23
N PRO A 229 -10.40 -10.64 -0.26
CA PRO A 229 -9.47 -9.85 0.55
C PRO A 229 -9.35 -8.41 0.06
N VAL A 230 -9.16 -7.50 1.01
CA VAL A 230 -8.92 -6.08 0.75
C VAL A 230 -7.82 -5.55 1.66
N ASP A 231 -7.11 -4.54 1.19
CA ASP A 231 -6.06 -3.88 1.93
C ASP A 231 -6.65 -2.99 3.03
N LEU A 232 -6.10 -3.13 4.26
CA LEU A 232 -6.56 -2.41 5.45
C LEU A 232 -5.54 -1.38 5.91
N ASN A 233 -6.04 -0.19 6.19
CA ASN A 233 -5.24 0.98 6.52
C ASN A 233 -5.68 1.63 7.83
N VAL A 234 -4.73 2.30 8.50
CA VAL A 234 -5.01 3.23 9.59
C VAL A 234 -4.29 4.54 9.35
N VAL A 235 -4.88 5.62 9.81
CA VAL A 235 -4.28 6.95 9.79
C VAL A 235 -3.54 7.21 11.11
N ASN A 236 -2.34 7.75 11.03
CA ASN A 236 -1.65 8.30 12.18
C ASN A 236 -2.39 9.58 12.63
N PRO A 237 -2.90 9.66 13.87
CA PRO A 237 -3.73 10.77 14.32
C PRO A 237 -3.10 12.15 14.14
N ILE A 238 -1.77 12.27 14.19
CA ILE A 238 -1.09 13.57 13.99
C ILE A 238 -1.21 14.09 12.55
N PHE A 239 -1.57 13.25 11.59
CA PHE A 239 -1.76 13.62 10.17
C PHE A 239 -3.23 13.74 9.76
N GLU A 240 -4.18 13.38 10.62
CA GLU A 240 -5.60 13.32 10.26
C GLU A 240 -6.10 14.67 9.70
N ASP A 241 -5.87 15.76 10.43
CA ASP A 241 -6.29 17.10 9.98
C ASP A 241 -5.63 17.48 8.66
N ARG A 242 -4.35 17.19 8.48
CA ARG A 242 -3.61 17.50 7.25
C ARG A 242 -4.16 16.72 6.06
N LEU A 243 -4.54 15.45 6.25
CA LEU A 243 -5.03 14.59 5.18
C LEU A 243 -6.48 14.89 4.78
N PHE A 244 -7.33 15.22 5.73
CA PHE A 244 -8.77 15.30 5.48
C PHE A 244 -9.33 16.74 5.51
N ASN A 245 -8.65 17.67 6.20
CA ASN A 245 -9.09 19.07 6.33
C ASN A 245 -8.12 20.09 5.72
N GLY A 246 -6.89 19.70 5.38
CA GLY A 246 -5.80 20.59 4.98
C GLY A 246 -5.66 20.88 3.47
N ASN A 247 -6.48 20.30 2.61
CA ASN A 247 -6.33 20.38 1.15
C ASN A 247 -6.79 21.69 0.49
N ARG A 248 -7.09 22.73 1.27
CA ARG A 248 -7.23 24.09 0.76
C ARG A 248 -6.11 24.94 1.35
N ALA A 249 -4.94 24.95 0.69
CA ALA A 249 -4.02 26.05 0.88
C ALA A 249 -4.78 27.34 0.56
N GLN A 250 -4.93 28.18 1.57
CA GLN A 250 -5.47 29.53 1.45
C GLN A 250 -4.53 30.38 0.59
#